data_48b3719cbc4c8c24795697a0d2ed0bc7
#
_entry.id   48b3719cbc4c8c24795697a0d2ed0bc7
#
_cell.length_a   1.000
_cell.length_b   1.000
_cell.length_c   1.000
_cell.angle_alpha   90.00
_cell.angle_beta   90.00
_cell.angle_gamma   90.00
#
_symmetry.space_group_name_H-M   'P 1'
#
loop_
_entity.id
_entity.type
_entity.pdbx_description
1 polymer ?
#
loop_
_entity_poly.entity_id
_entity_poly.type
_entity_poly.pdbx_seq_one_letter_code
_entity_poly.pdbx_strand_id
1 'polypeptide(L)'
;MEETRVPVYLITGFLESGKTSFLSFTLQQDYFQIDGKTLLILCEEGEEEYDEEALKQCNTVVEIIDSEEELTPERLAAMEILHQPERVIIEYNGMWLVSKFEEMEKPEGWGVEQHITCVDASTFQVYMANMKSLFMDMVRNADMVIFNRCQENDPLPSYRRSIKVVNQRAEIIFEDEEGELGDLFEDEMPFDIDAPVIDILPEDYGIWFVDSMDHPDRYVGKTVHFKARALKPRGMGSKFFVPGRTAMTCCADDTTFLGYICKSAFAPKIAEGQWVDVTAKVAFENRMEYQGEGIVLYAEHVEVCEPLADEMVYFN
;
A
#
# COMPACT_ATOMS: atom_id res chain seq x y z
N MET A 1 -14.45 20.85 -2.85
CA MET A 1 -13.69 20.20 -1.76
C MET A 1 -13.81 21.17 -0.59
N GLU A 2 -14.43 20.74 0.50
CA GLU A 2 -14.38 21.49 1.75
C GLU A 2 -12.93 21.52 2.23
N GLU A 3 -12.50 22.65 2.72
CA GLU A 3 -11.14 22.84 3.21
C GLU A 3 -11.00 22.10 4.54
N THR A 4 -10.09 21.12 4.62
CA THR A 4 -9.79 20.40 5.86
C THR A 4 -9.29 21.41 6.89
N ARG A 5 -10.04 21.58 7.99
CA ARG A 5 -9.67 22.49 9.09
C ARG A 5 -8.91 21.77 10.18
N VAL A 6 -9.24 20.48 10.39
CA VAL A 6 -8.67 19.64 11.44
C VAL A 6 -8.11 18.38 10.78
N PRO A 7 -6.80 18.28 10.61
CA PRO A 7 -6.16 17.09 10.07
C PRO A 7 -6.28 15.93 11.05
N VAL A 8 -6.63 14.75 10.52
CA VAL A 8 -6.69 13.49 11.25
C VAL A 8 -5.53 12.60 10.80
N TYR A 9 -4.70 12.19 11.75
CA TYR A 9 -3.64 11.20 11.56
C TYR A 9 -4.15 9.85 12.09
N LEU A 10 -4.32 8.89 11.18
CA LEU A 10 -4.82 7.56 11.50
C LEU A 10 -3.64 6.60 11.60
N ILE A 11 -3.42 6.03 12.79
CA ILE A 11 -2.34 5.08 13.06
C ILE A 11 -2.96 3.71 13.29
N THR A 12 -2.63 2.76 12.42
CA THR A 12 -3.16 1.40 12.43
C THR A 12 -2.04 0.37 12.63
N GLY A 13 -2.40 -0.85 12.85
CA GLY A 13 -1.48 -1.96 13.09
C GLY A 13 -2.02 -2.88 14.18
N PHE A 14 -1.55 -4.12 14.22
CA PHE A 14 -1.97 -5.07 15.27
C PHE A 14 -1.48 -4.64 16.66
N LEU A 15 -2.03 -5.28 17.69
CA LEU A 15 -1.56 -5.07 19.06
C LEU A 15 -0.04 -5.30 19.13
N GLU A 16 0.67 -4.46 19.89
CA GLU A 16 2.13 -4.48 20.05
C GLU A 16 2.94 -4.25 18.76
N SER A 17 2.33 -3.74 17.71
CA SER A 17 3.04 -3.41 16.44
C SER A 17 3.90 -2.14 16.52
N GLY A 18 3.94 -1.47 17.67
CA GLY A 18 4.75 -0.25 17.88
C GLY A 18 4.01 1.07 17.59
N LYS A 19 2.67 1.08 17.51
CA LYS A 19 1.86 2.30 17.32
C LYS A 19 2.15 3.36 18.38
N THR A 20 2.07 2.93 19.65
CA THR A 20 2.28 3.80 20.83
C THR A 20 3.70 4.38 20.86
N SER A 21 4.73 3.55 20.62
CA SER A 21 6.14 3.97 20.52
C SER A 21 6.34 4.99 19.40
N PHE A 22 5.80 4.72 18.21
CA PHE A 22 5.86 5.62 17.06
C PHE A 22 5.22 6.98 17.38
N LEU A 23 4.02 6.98 17.98
CA LEU A 23 3.32 8.21 18.34
C LEU A 23 4.01 8.96 19.48
N SER A 24 4.50 8.25 20.50
CA SER A 24 5.25 8.84 21.62
C SER A 24 6.51 9.54 21.13
N PHE A 25 7.23 8.95 20.17
CA PHE A 25 8.39 9.57 19.54
C PHE A 25 7.98 10.78 18.68
N THR A 26 6.98 10.61 17.79
CA THR A 26 6.57 11.62 16.82
C THR A 26 6.01 12.88 17.50
N LEU A 27 5.20 12.72 18.55
CA LEU A 27 4.62 13.82 19.31
C LEU A 27 5.66 14.74 19.97
N GLN A 28 6.88 14.24 20.22
CA GLN A 28 7.95 15.01 20.85
C GLN A 28 8.86 15.72 19.81
N GLN A 29 8.67 15.48 18.52
CA GLN A 29 9.53 16.07 17.49
C GLN A 29 9.13 17.52 17.19
N ASP A 30 10.13 18.42 17.07
CA ASP A 30 9.91 19.84 16.82
C ASP A 30 9.08 20.08 15.54
N TYR A 31 9.30 19.29 14.49
CA TYR A 31 8.58 19.40 13.22
C TYR A 31 7.10 19.01 13.32
N PHE A 32 6.72 18.29 14.37
CA PHE A 32 5.34 17.83 14.58
C PHE A 32 4.62 18.65 15.65
N GLN A 33 5.27 19.63 16.28
CA GLN A 33 4.64 20.52 17.27
C GLN A 33 3.67 21.47 16.59
N ILE A 34 2.55 21.72 17.28
CA ILE A 34 1.57 22.75 16.92
C ILE A 34 1.24 23.59 18.15
N ASP A 35 0.86 24.85 17.94
CA ASP A 35 0.44 25.73 19.06
C ASP A 35 -0.93 25.34 19.61
N GLY A 36 -1.76 24.72 18.77
CA GLY A 36 -3.12 24.31 19.09
C GLY A 36 -3.20 23.00 19.89
N LYS A 37 -4.43 22.59 20.17
CA LYS A 37 -4.70 21.35 20.92
C LYS A 37 -4.69 20.14 19.98
N THR A 38 -3.99 19.10 20.39
CA THR A 38 -4.08 17.77 19.80
C THR A 38 -5.05 16.91 20.59
N LEU A 39 -6.01 16.28 19.92
CA LEU A 39 -6.85 15.22 20.49
C LEU A 39 -6.28 13.87 20.08
N LEU A 40 -5.83 13.08 21.04
CA LEU A 40 -5.39 11.70 20.87
C LEU A 40 -6.53 10.76 21.28
N ILE A 41 -7.05 10.00 20.31
CA ILE A 41 -8.09 9.00 20.54
C ILE A 41 -7.42 7.63 20.57
N LEU A 42 -7.52 6.93 21.69
CA LEU A 42 -6.99 5.58 21.87
C LEU A 42 -8.12 4.57 21.74
N CYS A 43 -8.01 3.67 20.77
CA CYS A 43 -8.99 2.60 20.55
C CYS A 43 -8.47 1.22 21.00
N GLU A 44 -7.27 1.17 21.59
CA GLU A 44 -6.64 -0.06 22.04
C GLU A 44 -5.70 0.26 23.21
N GLU A 45 -5.70 -0.57 24.24
CA GLU A 45 -4.74 -0.52 25.34
C GLU A 45 -3.66 -1.60 25.11
N GLY A 46 -2.40 -1.19 24.94
CA GLY A 46 -1.24 -2.06 24.85
C GLY A 46 -0.46 -2.15 26.15
N GLU A 47 0.69 -2.83 26.14
CA GLU A 47 1.60 -2.87 27.30
C GLU A 47 2.35 -1.54 27.49
N GLU A 48 2.54 -0.77 26.40
CA GLU A 48 3.21 0.51 26.41
C GLU A 48 2.22 1.64 26.69
N GLU A 49 2.55 2.51 27.65
CA GLU A 49 1.73 3.63 28.09
C GLU A 49 2.35 4.97 27.63
N TYR A 50 1.52 5.96 27.35
CA TYR A 50 1.99 7.32 27.09
C TYR A 50 2.44 8.02 28.36
N ASP A 51 3.53 8.78 28.28
CA ASP A 51 3.95 9.67 29.35
C ASP A 51 3.01 10.90 29.42
N GLU A 52 2.23 10.97 30.51
CA GLU A 52 1.27 12.06 30.70
C GLU A 52 1.92 13.45 30.73
N GLU A 53 3.17 13.57 31.22
CA GLU A 53 3.85 14.86 31.28
C GLU A 53 4.29 15.28 29.86
N ALA A 54 4.79 14.34 29.05
CA ALA A 54 5.11 14.57 27.65
C ALA A 54 3.87 14.99 26.85
N LEU A 55 2.73 14.31 27.03
CA LEU A 55 1.47 14.68 26.38
C LEU A 55 1.00 16.09 26.76
N LYS A 56 1.12 16.48 28.02
CA LYS A 56 0.78 17.83 28.48
C LYS A 56 1.69 18.90 27.86
N GLN A 57 3.00 18.60 27.71
CA GLN A 57 3.95 19.50 27.06
C GLN A 57 3.61 19.74 25.60
N CYS A 58 3.08 18.72 24.91
CA CYS A 58 2.64 18.78 23.53
C CYS A 58 1.18 19.26 23.35
N ASN A 59 0.55 19.82 24.40
CA ASN A 59 -0.86 20.26 24.42
C ASN A 59 -1.83 19.17 23.92
N THR A 60 -1.57 17.91 24.31
CA THR A 60 -2.34 16.74 23.87
C THR A 60 -3.30 16.29 24.97
N VAL A 61 -4.57 16.12 24.61
CA VAL A 61 -5.61 15.53 25.47
C VAL A 61 -5.96 14.13 24.94
N VAL A 62 -6.22 13.21 25.85
CA VAL A 62 -6.51 11.80 25.51
C VAL A 62 -7.98 11.51 25.76
N GLU A 63 -8.62 10.84 24.81
CA GLU A 63 -9.93 10.20 24.93
C GLU A 63 -9.79 8.71 24.59
N ILE A 64 -10.50 7.86 25.32
CA ILE A 64 -10.46 6.41 25.14
C ILE A 64 -11.79 5.94 24.55
N ILE A 65 -11.72 5.01 23.61
CA ILE A 65 -12.84 4.31 23.00
C ILE A 65 -12.60 2.81 23.19
N ASP A 66 -13.30 2.20 24.14
CA ASP A 66 -13.05 0.83 24.59
C ASP A 66 -13.62 -0.24 23.63
N SER A 67 -14.59 0.13 22.78
CA SER A 67 -15.23 -0.82 21.87
C SER A 67 -15.54 -0.19 20.50
N GLU A 68 -15.63 -1.04 19.46
CA GLU A 68 -15.98 -0.59 18.11
C GLU A 68 -17.35 0.09 18.06
N GLU A 69 -18.30 -0.37 18.91
CA GLU A 69 -19.65 0.17 19.00
C GLU A 69 -19.68 1.60 19.57
N GLU A 70 -18.67 2.01 20.33
CA GLU A 70 -18.55 3.38 20.85
C GLU A 70 -17.94 4.36 19.85
N LEU A 71 -17.23 3.85 18.84
CA LEU A 71 -16.67 4.68 17.77
C LEU A 71 -17.80 5.06 16.79
N THR A 72 -18.49 6.14 17.09
CA THR A 72 -19.64 6.61 16.30
C THR A 72 -19.48 8.07 15.88
N PRO A 73 -20.17 8.52 14.80
CA PRO A 73 -20.19 9.93 14.40
C PRO A 73 -20.57 10.86 15.54
N GLU A 74 -21.55 10.48 16.37
CA GLU A 74 -22.03 11.27 17.50
C GLU A 74 -20.96 11.39 18.58
N ARG A 75 -20.19 10.31 18.85
CA ARG A 75 -19.10 10.34 19.83
C ARG A 75 -17.98 11.25 19.35
N LEU A 76 -17.58 11.15 18.07
CA LEU A 76 -16.59 12.03 17.48
C LEU A 76 -17.04 13.51 17.49
N ALA A 77 -18.30 13.78 17.17
CA ALA A 77 -18.86 15.13 17.22
C ALA A 77 -18.89 15.70 18.66
N ALA A 78 -19.16 14.86 19.65
CA ALA A 78 -19.10 15.27 21.06
C ALA A 78 -17.67 15.63 21.49
N MET A 79 -16.66 14.86 21.05
CA MET A 79 -15.25 15.15 21.30
C MET A 79 -14.80 16.46 20.61
N GLU A 80 -15.24 16.70 19.36
CA GLU A 80 -15.00 17.97 18.65
C GLU A 80 -15.53 19.16 19.46
N ILE A 81 -16.79 19.10 19.92
CA ILE A 81 -17.43 20.17 20.69
C ILE A 81 -16.71 20.39 22.02
N LEU A 82 -16.31 19.32 22.70
CA LEU A 82 -15.68 19.37 24.03
C LEU A 82 -14.27 19.92 23.97
N HIS A 83 -13.46 19.46 23.01
CA HIS A 83 -12.02 19.72 22.99
C HIS A 83 -11.62 20.82 22.01
N GLN A 84 -12.39 21.03 20.92
CA GLN A 84 -12.07 21.97 19.83
C GLN A 84 -10.63 21.80 19.36
N PRO A 85 -10.24 20.58 18.90
CA PRO A 85 -8.87 20.29 18.53
C PRO A 85 -8.47 20.99 17.24
N GLU A 86 -7.20 21.35 17.08
CA GLU A 86 -6.61 21.78 15.81
C GLU A 86 -5.98 20.60 15.05
N ARG A 87 -5.82 19.45 15.71
CA ARG A 87 -5.32 18.20 15.15
C ARG A 87 -5.89 17.02 15.92
N VAL A 88 -6.22 15.96 15.20
CA VAL A 88 -6.65 14.67 15.77
C VAL A 88 -5.68 13.58 15.39
N ILE A 89 -5.35 12.72 16.36
CA ILE A 89 -4.57 11.50 16.14
C ILE A 89 -5.43 10.35 16.66
N ILE A 90 -5.56 9.30 15.88
CA ILE A 90 -6.31 8.11 16.27
C ILE A 90 -5.38 6.90 16.26
N GLU A 91 -5.07 6.38 17.42
CA GLU A 91 -4.45 5.06 17.57
C GLU A 91 -5.55 4.01 17.48
N TYR A 92 -5.69 3.43 16.30
CA TYR A 92 -6.81 2.57 15.95
C TYR A 92 -6.60 1.14 16.45
N ASN A 93 -7.69 0.48 16.83
CA ASN A 93 -7.64 -0.90 17.27
C ASN A 93 -7.34 -1.85 16.11
N GLY A 94 -6.31 -2.67 16.27
CA GLY A 94 -5.82 -3.59 15.25
C GLY A 94 -6.79 -4.72 14.87
N MET A 95 -7.91 -4.88 15.58
CA MET A 95 -8.94 -5.89 15.30
C MET A 95 -10.16 -5.32 14.59
N TRP A 96 -10.25 -3.99 14.43
CA TRP A 96 -11.37 -3.34 13.77
C TRP A 96 -11.05 -3.08 12.31
N LEU A 97 -12.08 -3.16 11.43
CA LEU A 97 -11.90 -2.85 10.02
C LEU A 97 -11.70 -1.34 9.81
N VAL A 98 -10.60 -0.96 9.19
CA VAL A 98 -10.29 0.44 8.88
C VAL A 98 -11.26 1.00 7.86
N SER A 99 -11.72 0.19 6.91
CA SER A 99 -12.73 0.56 5.92
C SER A 99 -14.03 1.07 6.56
N LYS A 100 -14.43 0.56 7.72
CA LYS A 100 -15.60 1.07 8.46
C LYS A 100 -15.38 2.50 8.96
N PHE A 101 -14.18 2.80 9.48
CA PHE A 101 -13.83 4.15 9.89
C PHE A 101 -13.74 5.10 8.70
N GLU A 102 -13.18 4.66 7.59
CA GLU A 102 -13.08 5.47 6.37
C GLU A 102 -14.46 5.88 5.83
N GLU A 103 -15.42 4.95 5.83
CA GLU A 103 -16.81 5.17 5.39
C GLU A 103 -17.65 5.97 6.40
N MET A 104 -17.23 6.01 7.66
CA MET A 104 -17.96 6.71 8.72
C MET A 104 -18.00 8.22 8.48
N GLU A 105 -19.15 8.85 8.74
CA GLU A 105 -19.27 10.30 8.78
C GLU A 105 -18.43 10.90 9.92
N LYS A 106 -17.62 11.89 9.59
CA LYS A 106 -16.73 12.57 10.53
C LYS A 106 -17.26 13.98 10.84
N PRO A 107 -16.86 14.58 11.99
CA PRO A 107 -17.19 15.97 12.28
C PRO A 107 -16.80 16.91 11.11
N GLU A 108 -17.58 17.98 10.94
CA GLU A 108 -17.33 18.96 9.88
C GLU A 108 -15.93 19.57 9.99
N GLY A 109 -15.18 19.49 8.90
CA GLY A 109 -13.80 19.99 8.81
C GLY A 109 -12.73 18.96 9.18
N TRP A 110 -13.09 17.77 9.71
CA TRP A 110 -12.12 16.68 9.91
C TRP A 110 -11.83 15.99 8.58
N GLY A 111 -10.55 15.78 8.29
CA GLY A 111 -10.11 15.03 7.11
C GLY A 111 -8.89 14.18 7.43
N VAL A 112 -8.86 12.94 6.95
CA VAL A 112 -7.67 12.09 7.08
C VAL A 112 -6.57 12.73 6.22
N GLU A 113 -5.55 13.25 6.90
CA GLU A 113 -4.36 13.85 6.29
C GLU A 113 -3.31 12.81 5.99
N GLN A 114 -3.15 11.84 6.90
CA GLN A 114 -2.21 10.75 6.74
C GLN A 114 -2.70 9.49 7.46
N HIS A 115 -2.58 8.36 6.78
CA HIS A 115 -2.82 7.03 7.32
C HIS A 115 -1.51 6.24 7.34
N ILE A 116 -1.05 5.87 8.54
CA ILE A 116 0.20 5.13 8.76
C ILE A 116 -0.14 3.78 9.38
N THR A 117 0.43 2.71 8.83
CA THR A 117 0.30 1.36 9.39
C THR A 117 1.64 0.91 9.97
N CYS A 118 1.67 0.65 11.29
CA CYS A 118 2.83 0.08 11.99
C CYS A 118 2.78 -1.45 11.94
N VAL A 119 3.89 -2.08 11.60
CA VAL A 119 4.01 -3.53 11.46
C VAL A 119 5.26 -4.02 12.18
N ASP A 120 5.10 -4.96 13.11
CA ASP A 120 6.22 -5.70 13.68
C ASP A 120 6.69 -6.77 12.69
N ALA A 121 7.90 -6.61 12.13
CA ALA A 121 8.46 -7.52 11.14
C ALA A 121 8.56 -8.96 11.66
N SER A 122 8.83 -9.15 12.96
CA SER A 122 8.97 -10.47 13.59
C SER A 122 7.67 -11.28 13.62
N THR A 123 6.51 -10.61 13.62
CA THR A 123 5.18 -11.24 13.68
C THR A 123 4.43 -11.19 12.34
N PHE A 124 4.94 -10.44 11.38
CA PHE A 124 4.27 -10.19 10.09
C PHE A 124 3.81 -11.46 9.38
N GLN A 125 4.69 -12.47 9.25
CA GLN A 125 4.34 -13.72 8.56
C GLN A 125 3.21 -14.48 9.26
N VAL A 126 3.17 -14.44 10.60
CA VAL A 126 2.11 -15.08 11.39
C VAL A 126 0.77 -14.41 11.14
N TYR A 127 0.73 -13.08 11.13
CA TYR A 127 -0.49 -12.32 10.82
C TYR A 127 -0.92 -12.52 9.36
N MET A 128 0.01 -12.52 8.42
CA MET A 128 -0.28 -12.81 7.01
C MET A 128 -0.86 -14.21 6.81
N ALA A 129 -0.43 -15.21 7.57
CA ALA A 129 -0.96 -16.57 7.48
C ALA A 129 -2.37 -16.71 8.10
N ASN A 130 -2.69 -15.95 9.15
CA ASN A 130 -3.89 -16.18 9.95
C ASN A 130 -4.94 -15.07 9.86
N MET A 131 -4.54 -13.82 9.59
CA MET A 131 -5.39 -12.63 9.63
C MET A 131 -5.20 -11.75 8.39
N LYS A 132 -4.89 -12.35 7.26
CA LYS A 132 -4.53 -11.66 6.02
C LYS A 132 -5.57 -10.62 5.61
N SER A 133 -6.85 -10.95 5.65
CA SER A 133 -7.92 -10.04 5.22
C SER A 133 -7.97 -8.76 6.06
N LEU A 134 -7.79 -8.88 7.38
CA LEU A 134 -7.77 -7.73 8.28
C LEU A 134 -6.52 -6.87 8.05
N PHE A 135 -5.37 -7.50 7.89
CA PHE A 135 -4.14 -6.79 7.57
C PHE A 135 -4.22 -6.05 6.21
N MET A 136 -4.78 -6.70 5.19
CA MET A 136 -4.96 -6.08 3.87
C MET A 136 -5.95 -4.90 3.90
N ASP A 137 -6.95 -4.92 4.78
CA ASP A 137 -7.83 -3.79 5.01
C ASP A 137 -7.08 -2.59 5.61
N MET A 138 -6.18 -2.83 6.58
CA MET A 138 -5.34 -1.78 7.18
C MET A 138 -4.43 -1.09 6.16
N VAL A 139 -3.81 -1.84 5.26
CA VAL A 139 -2.80 -1.28 4.34
C VAL A 139 -3.39 -0.75 3.04
N ARG A 140 -4.65 -1.06 2.74
CA ARG A 140 -5.29 -0.77 1.44
C ARG A 140 -5.22 0.70 1.05
N ASN A 141 -5.46 1.60 1.99
CA ASN A 141 -5.45 3.04 1.77
C ASN A 141 -4.40 3.76 2.64
N ALA A 142 -3.46 3.01 3.24
CA ALA A 142 -2.37 3.61 3.99
C ALA A 142 -1.46 4.43 3.06
N ASP A 143 -1.08 5.62 3.49
CA ASP A 143 -0.08 6.44 2.81
C ASP A 143 1.32 5.88 3.06
N MET A 144 1.53 5.31 4.26
CA MET A 144 2.81 4.78 4.70
C MET A 144 2.63 3.48 5.50
N VAL A 145 3.55 2.53 5.29
CA VAL A 145 3.64 1.29 6.08
C VAL A 145 5.04 1.20 6.65
N ILE A 146 5.14 1.20 7.98
CA ILE A 146 6.41 1.14 8.69
C ILE A 146 6.58 -0.27 9.27
N PHE A 147 7.57 -1.00 8.76
CA PHE A 147 8.01 -2.25 9.37
C PHE A 147 9.12 -1.93 10.36
N ASN A 148 8.86 -2.14 11.63
CA ASN A 148 9.86 -2.00 12.68
C ASN A 148 10.42 -3.35 13.13
N ARG A 149 11.47 -3.33 13.97
CA ARG A 149 12.14 -4.52 14.50
C ARG A 149 12.63 -5.48 13.42
N CYS A 150 12.98 -4.94 12.25
CA CYS A 150 13.54 -5.72 11.15
C CYS A 150 14.88 -6.33 11.53
N GLN A 151 15.14 -7.54 11.02
CA GLN A 151 16.40 -8.24 11.21
C GLN A 151 17.07 -8.57 9.87
N GLU A 152 18.39 -8.75 9.88
CA GLU A 152 19.21 -9.00 8.69
C GLU A 152 18.69 -10.14 7.80
N ASN A 153 18.05 -11.15 8.40
CA ASN A 153 17.57 -12.33 7.67
C ASN A 153 16.08 -12.26 7.31
N ASP A 154 15.39 -11.14 7.59
CA ASP A 154 13.99 -11.00 7.22
C ASP A 154 13.85 -10.87 5.69
N PRO A 155 12.87 -11.54 5.08
CA PRO A 155 12.66 -11.45 3.63
C PRO A 155 11.91 -10.13 3.27
N LEU A 156 12.53 -9.00 3.60
CA LEU A 156 11.92 -7.66 3.47
C LEU A 156 11.41 -7.36 2.05
N PRO A 157 12.10 -7.78 0.96
CA PRO A 157 11.55 -7.63 -0.39
C PRO A 157 10.19 -8.34 -0.58
N SER A 158 10.02 -9.53 0.02
CA SER A 158 8.73 -10.24 0.00
C SER A 158 7.65 -9.49 0.79
N TYR A 159 8.01 -8.88 1.94
CA TYR A 159 7.11 -8.04 2.72
C TYR A 159 6.65 -6.84 1.89
N ARG A 160 7.59 -6.14 1.26
CA ARG A 160 7.30 -5.02 0.35
C ARG A 160 6.35 -5.42 -0.76
N ARG A 161 6.62 -6.52 -1.47
CA ARG A 161 5.75 -7.02 -2.55
C ARG A 161 4.34 -7.30 -2.06
N SER A 162 4.19 -7.90 -0.88
CA SER A 162 2.88 -8.19 -0.29
C SER A 162 2.03 -6.94 -0.08
N ILE A 163 2.64 -5.81 0.30
CA ILE A 163 1.94 -4.53 0.44
C ILE A 163 1.63 -3.93 -0.93
N LYS A 164 2.62 -3.86 -1.83
CA LYS A 164 2.50 -3.21 -3.15
C LYS A 164 1.43 -3.82 -4.05
N VAL A 165 1.10 -5.10 -3.87
CA VAL A 165 -0.03 -5.77 -4.56
C VAL A 165 -1.36 -5.13 -4.21
N VAL A 166 -1.55 -4.74 -2.96
CA VAL A 166 -2.80 -4.17 -2.44
C VAL A 166 -2.81 -2.66 -2.60
N ASN A 167 -1.68 -2.03 -2.29
CA ASN A 167 -1.52 -0.59 -2.30
C ASN A 167 -0.19 -0.19 -2.94
N GLN A 168 -0.24 0.08 -4.24
CA GLN A 168 0.92 0.48 -5.03
C GLN A 168 1.49 1.85 -4.63
N ARG A 169 0.67 2.70 -3.99
CA ARG A 169 1.05 4.07 -3.63
C ARG A 169 1.69 4.19 -2.26
N ALA A 170 1.48 3.20 -1.38
CA ALA A 170 2.04 3.25 -0.03
C ALA A 170 3.55 3.42 -0.06
N GLU A 171 4.06 4.36 0.69
CA GLU A 171 5.46 4.41 1.06
C GLU A 171 5.75 3.28 2.06
N ILE A 172 6.85 2.56 1.88
CA ILE A 172 7.18 1.43 2.75
C ILE A 172 8.55 1.67 3.34
N ILE A 173 8.59 1.77 4.65
CA ILE A 173 9.80 2.01 5.44
C ILE A 173 10.11 0.74 6.24
N PHE A 174 11.38 0.37 6.29
CA PHE A 174 11.88 -0.69 7.15
C PHE A 174 12.84 -0.10 8.16
N GLU A 175 12.68 -0.47 9.43
CA GLU A 175 13.48 0.03 10.54
C GLU A 175 14.01 -1.13 11.38
N ASP A 176 15.26 -1.04 11.80
CA ASP A 176 15.87 -1.88 12.83
C ASP A 176 16.12 -1.09 14.12
N GLU A 177 16.97 -1.61 15.01
CA GLU A 177 17.34 -0.94 16.27
C GLU A 177 18.21 0.32 16.04
N GLU A 178 18.87 0.45 14.90
CA GLU A 178 19.74 1.57 14.55
C GLU A 178 19.00 2.69 13.78
N GLY A 179 17.80 2.39 13.26
CA GLY A 179 16.94 3.32 12.53
C GLY A 179 16.48 2.79 11.18
N GLU A 180 16.19 3.70 10.26
CA GLU A 180 15.69 3.35 8.93
C GLU A 180 16.74 2.61 8.12
N LEU A 181 16.36 1.42 7.63
CA LEU A 181 17.14 0.66 6.67
C LEU A 181 16.94 1.30 5.29
N GLY A 182 17.95 1.98 4.77
CA GLY A 182 17.90 2.59 3.44
C GLY A 182 17.66 1.57 2.32
N ASP A 183 17.78 2.00 1.05
CA ASP A 183 17.57 1.18 -0.18
C ASP A 183 18.57 0.00 -0.32
N LEU A 184 18.85 -0.72 0.77
CA LEU A 184 19.80 -1.84 0.83
C LEU A 184 19.27 -3.12 0.13
N PHE A 185 18.06 -3.09 -0.40
CA PHE A 185 17.41 -4.27 -0.95
C PHE A 185 17.47 -4.28 -2.47
N GLU A 186 18.68 -4.45 -3.02
CA GLU A 186 18.79 -4.99 -4.37
C GLU A 186 18.35 -6.46 -4.31
N ASP A 187 17.06 -6.70 -4.59
CA ASP A 187 16.58 -8.05 -4.85
C ASP A 187 17.42 -8.64 -6.00
N GLU A 188 18.05 -9.77 -5.76
CA GLU A 188 18.55 -10.58 -6.86
C GLU A 188 17.33 -11.00 -7.69
N MET A 189 17.21 -10.43 -8.89
CA MET A 189 16.09 -10.79 -9.77
C MET A 189 16.18 -12.26 -10.16
N PRO A 190 15.06 -12.99 -10.16
CA PRO A 190 15.05 -14.40 -10.57
C PRO A 190 15.30 -14.58 -12.08
N PHE A 191 15.40 -13.50 -12.82
CA PHE A 191 15.64 -13.44 -14.26
C PHE A 191 16.86 -12.55 -14.58
N ASP A 192 17.50 -12.80 -15.70
CA ASP A 192 18.64 -12.00 -16.17
C ASP A 192 18.15 -10.66 -16.72
N ILE A 193 18.29 -9.61 -15.89
CA ILE A 193 17.88 -8.25 -16.24
C ILE A 193 18.71 -7.64 -17.38
N ASP A 194 19.92 -8.16 -17.64
CA ASP A 194 20.82 -7.67 -18.71
C ASP A 194 20.68 -8.47 -20.00
N ALA A 195 19.80 -9.47 -20.03
CA ALA A 195 19.50 -10.21 -21.24
C ALA A 195 18.95 -9.30 -22.36
N PRO A 196 19.23 -9.59 -23.63
CA PRO A 196 18.66 -8.84 -24.77
C PRO A 196 17.14 -8.81 -24.77
N VAL A 197 16.50 -9.88 -24.28
CA VAL A 197 15.09 -9.99 -23.96
C VAL A 197 15.00 -10.59 -22.57
N ILE A 198 14.41 -9.86 -21.65
CA ILE A 198 14.17 -10.31 -20.28
C ILE A 198 12.96 -11.26 -20.31
N ASP A 199 13.20 -12.54 -20.10
CA ASP A 199 12.16 -13.56 -20.11
C ASP A 199 11.56 -13.69 -18.72
N ILE A 200 10.32 -13.25 -18.56
CA ILE A 200 9.59 -13.27 -17.29
C ILE A 200 8.74 -14.52 -17.21
N LEU A 201 9.19 -15.47 -16.41
CA LEU A 201 8.46 -16.72 -16.18
C LEU A 201 7.13 -16.44 -15.42
N PRO A 202 6.15 -17.35 -15.50
CA PRO A 202 4.87 -17.17 -14.81
C PRO A 202 5.01 -16.91 -13.31
N GLU A 203 5.91 -17.61 -12.63
CA GLU A 203 6.21 -17.45 -11.20
C GLU A 203 6.88 -16.12 -10.87
N ASP A 204 7.62 -15.52 -11.81
CA ASP A 204 8.38 -14.30 -11.61
C ASP A 204 7.59 -13.03 -11.95
N TYR A 205 6.40 -13.19 -12.54
CA TYR A 205 5.59 -12.07 -13.02
C TYR A 205 5.31 -11.02 -11.96
N GLY A 206 4.99 -11.47 -10.74
CA GLY A 206 4.71 -10.57 -9.62
C GLY A 206 5.94 -9.79 -9.17
N ILE A 207 7.09 -10.44 -9.12
CA ILE A 207 8.38 -9.82 -8.78
C ILE A 207 8.73 -8.76 -9.82
N TRP A 208 8.69 -9.12 -11.10
CA TRP A 208 8.92 -8.18 -12.19
C TRP A 208 7.98 -6.97 -12.14
N PHE A 209 6.69 -7.20 -11.92
CA PHE A 209 5.69 -6.13 -11.92
C PHE A 209 5.98 -5.10 -10.82
N VAL A 210 6.27 -5.55 -9.59
CA VAL A 210 6.56 -4.65 -8.47
C VAL A 210 7.91 -3.97 -8.67
N ASP A 211 8.98 -4.71 -9.01
CA ASP A 211 10.30 -4.13 -9.22
C ASP A 211 10.30 -3.09 -10.37
N SER A 212 9.62 -3.40 -11.47
CA SER A 212 9.55 -2.45 -12.60
C SER A 212 8.74 -1.20 -12.28
N MET A 213 7.80 -1.26 -11.36
CA MET A 213 7.04 -0.11 -10.88
C MET A 213 7.90 0.77 -9.95
N ASP A 214 8.64 0.16 -9.04
CA ASP A 214 9.48 0.85 -8.06
C ASP A 214 10.79 1.37 -8.70
N HIS A 215 11.36 0.62 -9.64
CA HIS A 215 12.64 0.91 -10.32
C HIS A 215 12.50 0.88 -11.85
N PRO A 216 11.67 1.78 -12.45
CA PRO A 216 11.41 1.77 -13.89
C PRO A 216 12.68 1.96 -14.73
N ASP A 217 13.67 2.66 -14.22
CA ASP A 217 14.97 2.92 -14.86
C ASP A 217 15.74 1.62 -15.18
N ARG A 218 15.56 0.57 -14.40
CA ARG A 218 16.15 -0.76 -14.66
C ARG A 218 15.64 -1.39 -15.97
N TYR A 219 14.43 -1.02 -16.39
CA TYR A 219 13.71 -1.66 -17.50
C TYR A 219 13.53 -0.77 -18.74
N VAL A 220 13.55 0.55 -18.56
CA VAL A 220 13.37 1.50 -19.67
C VAL A 220 14.37 1.25 -20.80
N GLY A 221 13.83 1.08 -22.01
CA GLY A 221 14.63 0.79 -23.20
C GLY A 221 14.95 -0.69 -23.41
N LYS A 222 14.70 -1.57 -22.43
CA LYS A 222 14.86 -3.01 -22.54
C LYS A 222 13.61 -3.67 -23.15
N THR A 223 13.74 -4.88 -23.62
CA THR A 223 12.65 -5.69 -24.14
C THR A 223 12.30 -6.78 -23.13
N VAL A 224 11.02 -6.95 -22.82
CA VAL A 224 10.50 -7.98 -21.92
C VAL A 224 9.63 -8.98 -22.69
N HIS A 225 9.62 -10.23 -22.25
CA HIS A 225 8.78 -11.29 -22.78
C HIS A 225 8.00 -11.96 -21.66
N PHE A 226 6.67 -12.12 -21.81
CA PHE A 226 5.82 -12.76 -20.81
C PHE A 226 4.48 -13.20 -21.39
N LYS A 227 3.79 -14.10 -20.68
CA LYS A 227 2.41 -14.50 -20.95
C LYS A 227 1.44 -13.79 -20.04
N ALA A 228 0.34 -13.29 -20.61
CA ALA A 228 -0.64 -12.49 -19.88
C ALA A 228 -2.05 -12.64 -20.44
N ARG A 229 -3.04 -12.22 -19.68
CA ARG A 229 -4.43 -12.07 -20.11
C ARG A 229 -4.65 -10.63 -20.59
N ALA A 230 -5.31 -10.45 -21.72
CA ALA A 230 -5.57 -9.14 -22.29
C ALA A 230 -6.80 -8.49 -21.69
N LEU A 231 -6.65 -7.31 -21.11
CA LEU A 231 -7.73 -6.45 -20.65
C LEU A 231 -7.87 -5.25 -21.61
N LYS A 232 -9.11 -4.87 -21.95
CA LYS A 232 -9.43 -3.74 -22.82
C LYS A 232 -10.32 -2.72 -22.12
N PRO A 233 -9.75 -1.81 -21.30
CA PRO A 233 -10.53 -0.80 -20.58
C PRO A 233 -11.33 0.07 -21.55
N ARG A 234 -12.56 0.41 -21.17
CA ARG A 234 -13.43 1.32 -21.96
C ARG A 234 -12.77 2.69 -22.09
N GLY A 235 -12.78 3.26 -23.30
CA GLY A 235 -12.17 4.56 -23.57
C GLY A 235 -10.70 4.52 -23.98
N MET A 236 -10.02 3.40 -23.83
CA MET A 236 -8.67 3.20 -24.35
C MET A 236 -8.72 3.05 -25.89
N GLY A 237 -7.86 3.75 -26.60
CA GLY A 237 -7.84 3.73 -28.07
C GLY A 237 -7.63 2.31 -28.63
N SER A 238 -8.16 2.05 -29.84
CA SER A 238 -8.17 0.71 -30.46
C SER A 238 -6.80 0.03 -30.64
N LYS A 239 -5.71 0.80 -30.55
CA LYS A 239 -4.32 0.29 -30.64
C LYS A 239 -3.73 -0.06 -29.28
N PHE A 240 -4.51 0.04 -28.22
CA PHE A 240 -4.05 -0.22 -26.86
C PHE A 240 -4.82 -1.36 -26.22
N PHE A 241 -4.18 -2.05 -25.31
CA PHE A 241 -4.73 -3.04 -24.40
C PHE A 241 -3.82 -3.13 -23.16
N VAL A 242 -4.22 -3.84 -22.14
CA VAL A 242 -3.42 -4.08 -20.95
C VAL A 242 -3.17 -5.57 -20.83
N PRO A 243 -1.99 -6.08 -21.25
CA PRO A 243 -1.58 -7.43 -20.91
C PRO A 243 -1.22 -7.49 -19.44
N GLY A 244 -1.83 -8.41 -18.70
CA GLY A 244 -1.60 -8.52 -17.28
C GLY A 244 -2.05 -9.86 -16.71
N ARG A 245 -1.86 -10.01 -15.42
CA ARG A 245 -2.26 -11.20 -14.68
C ARG A 245 -3.05 -10.82 -13.45
N THR A 246 -3.93 -11.69 -13.00
CA THR A 246 -4.69 -11.50 -11.78
C THR A 246 -3.88 -11.97 -10.58
N ALA A 247 -3.72 -11.12 -9.58
CA ALA A 247 -3.08 -11.46 -8.32
C ALA A 247 -4.15 -11.59 -7.21
N MET A 248 -3.95 -12.56 -6.33
CA MET A 248 -4.76 -12.72 -5.14
C MET A 248 -4.23 -11.79 -4.05
N THR A 249 -5.07 -10.86 -3.58
CA THR A 249 -4.73 -9.95 -2.47
C THR A 249 -4.94 -10.62 -1.12
N CYS A 250 -6.15 -10.82 -0.67
CA CYS A 250 -6.43 -11.46 0.62
C CYS A 250 -7.13 -12.82 0.50
N CYS A 251 -8.04 -12.99 -0.47
CA CYS A 251 -8.78 -14.23 -0.69
C CYS A 251 -9.15 -14.37 -2.17
N ALA A 252 -9.80 -15.49 -2.53
CA ALA A 252 -10.16 -15.78 -3.91
C ALA A 252 -11.12 -14.74 -4.54
N ASP A 253 -11.92 -14.05 -3.72
CA ASP A 253 -12.88 -13.05 -4.17
C ASP A 253 -12.26 -11.64 -4.23
N ASP A 254 -11.12 -11.42 -3.57
CA ASP A 254 -10.40 -10.14 -3.57
C ASP A 254 -9.12 -10.27 -4.41
N THR A 255 -9.22 -9.81 -5.64
CA THR A 255 -8.15 -9.94 -6.63
C THR A 255 -7.87 -8.61 -7.32
N THR A 256 -6.60 -8.38 -7.65
CA THR A 256 -6.14 -7.21 -8.39
C THR A 256 -5.54 -7.63 -9.72
N PHE A 257 -5.83 -6.87 -10.79
CA PHE A 257 -5.23 -7.08 -12.09
C PHE A 257 -3.94 -6.26 -12.23
N LEU A 258 -2.83 -6.96 -12.38
CA LEU A 258 -1.49 -6.39 -12.52
C LEU A 258 -1.12 -6.34 -14.01
N GLY A 259 -0.96 -5.16 -14.57
CA GLY A 259 -0.60 -5.02 -15.99
C GLY A 259 -0.33 -3.57 -16.37
N TYR A 260 0.44 -3.40 -17.42
CA TYR A 260 0.80 -2.10 -17.96
C TYR A 260 0.09 -1.82 -19.29
N ILE A 261 -0.15 -0.56 -19.59
CA ILE A 261 -0.68 -0.15 -20.90
C ILE A 261 0.28 -0.60 -21.99
N CYS A 262 -0.25 -1.34 -22.97
CA CYS A 262 0.52 -1.84 -24.10
C CYS A 262 -0.03 -1.30 -25.42
N LYS A 263 0.83 -0.69 -26.23
CA LYS A 263 0.53 -0.26 -27.60
C LYS A 263 0.92 -1.34 -28.60
N SER A 264 -0.04 -1.77 -29.43
CA SER A 264 0.17 -2.80 -30.43
C SER A 264 -0.68 -2.59 -31.69
N ALA A 265 -0.11 -2.86 -32.85
CA ALA A 265 -0.88 -2.94 -34.08
C ALA A 265 -1.84 -4.14 -34.09
N PHE A 266 -1.60 -5.15 -33.26
CA PHE A 266 -2.44 -6.35 -33.11
C PHE A 266 -3.58 -6.15 -32.12
N ALA A 267 -3.56 -5.11 -31.29
CA ALA A 267 -4.59 -4.86 -30.27
C ALA A 267 -6.04 -4.95 -30.80
N PRO A 268 -6.38 -4.50 -32.04
CA PRO A 268 -7.74 -4.65 -32.55
C PRO A 268 -8.19 -6.09 -32.79
N LYS A 269 -7.23 -7.02 -32.93
CA LYS A 269 -7.51 -8.45 -33.21
C LYS A 269 -7.56 -9.31 -31.96
N ILE A 270 -7.15 -8.77 -30.81
CA ILE A 270 -7.15 -9.47 -29.52
C ILE A 270 -8.51 -9.28 -28.89
N ALA A 271 -9.14 -10.35 -28.43
CA ALA A 271 -10.40 -10.27 -27.67
C ALA A 271 -10.14 -9.95 -26.18
N GLU A 272 -11.13 -9.36 -25.53
CA GLU A 272 -11.16 -9.19 -24.08
C GLU A 272 -11.00 -10.54 -23.37
N GLY A 273 -10.11 -10.61 -22.39
CA GLY A 273 -9.87 -11.83 -21.61
C GLY A 273 -9.03 -12.90 -22.30
N GLN A 274 -8.60 -12.68 -23.54
CA GLN A 274 -7.80 -13.65 -24.30
C GLN A 274 -6.36 -13.71 -23.76
N TRP A 275 -5.80 -14.92 -23.70
CA TRP A 275 -4.40 -15.09 -23.35
C TRP A 275 -3.48 -14.77 -24.52
N VAL A 276 -2.43 -14.07 -24.24
CA VAL A 276 -1.44 -13.58 -25.20
C VAL A 276 -0.02 -13.80 -24.70
N ASP A 277 0.84 -14.12 -25.64
CA ASP A 277 2.29 -14.14 -25.47
C ASP A 277 2.81 -12.81 -26.03
N VAL A 278 3.53 -12.04 -25.22
CA VAL A 278 3.89 -10.66 -25.51
C VAL A 278 5.38 -10.46 -25.40
N THR A 279 5.98 -9.94 -26.47
CA THR A 279 7.33 -9.36 -26.44
C THR A 279 7.20 -7.86 -26.68
N ALA A 280 7.67 -7.05 -25.73
CA ALA A 280 7.47 -5.60 -25.78
C ALA A 280 8.67 -4.82 -25.25
N LYS A 281 8.92 -3.67 -25.85
CA LYS A 281 9.89 -2.69 -25.37
C LYS A 281 9.27 -1.84 -24.28
N VAL A 282 9.99 -1.64 -23.17
CA VAL A 282 9.57 -0.85 -22.03
C VAL A 282 9.90 0.62 -22.24
N ALA A 283 8.94 1.50 -21.98
CA ALA A 283 9.10 2.95 -21.91
C ALA A 283 8.48 3.47 -20.61
N PHE A 284 8.86 4.68 -20.21
CA PHE A 284 8.28 5.38 -19.06
C PHE A 284 7.74 6.72 -19.56
N GLU A 285 6.43 6.93 -19.46
CA GLU A 285 5.74 8.04 -20.10
C GLU A 285 4.65 8.63 -19.23
N ASN A 286 4.39 9.93 -19.39
CA ASN A 286 3.23 10.57 -18.78
C ASN A 286 1.96 10.16 -19.54
N ARG A 287 0.97 9.62 -18.81
CA ARG A 287 -0.29 9.13 -19.35
C ARG A 287 -1.47 9.60 -18.50
N MET A 288 -2.54 10.00 -19.19
CA MET A 288 -3.80 10.38 -18.53
C MET A 288 -4.38 9.23 -17.70
N GLU A 289 -4.24 8.01 -18.19
CA GLU A 289 -4.73 6.79 -17.53
C GLU A 289 -4.03 6.53 -16.20
N TYR A 290 -2.77 6.96 -16.04
CA TYR A 290 -1.98 6.86 -14.81
C TYR A 290 -2.09 8.12 -13.93
N GLN A 291 -2.68 9.21 -14.47
CA GLN A 291 -2.67 10.54 -13.84
C GLN A 291 -1.25 11.06 -13.53
N GLY A 292 -0.26 10.58 -14.29
CA GLY A 292 1.16 10.85 -14.10
C GLY A 292 2.03 10.00 -15.02
N GLU A 293 3.25 9.79 -14.58
CA GLU A 293 4.22 8.95 -15.31
C GLU A 293 4.05 7.48 -14.92
N GLY A 294 4.32 6.58 -15.85
CA GLY A 294 4.26 5.14 -15.62
C GLY A 294 4.79 4.33 -16.81
N ILE A 295 4.94 3.04 -16.58
CA ILE A 295 5.43 2.11 -17.61
C ILE A 295 4.39 1.96 -18.71
N VAL A 296 4.88 2.06 -19.94
CA VAL A 296 4.14 1.78 -21.18
C VAL A 296 4.92 0.76 -22.00
N LEU A 297 4.25 -0.26 -22.46
CA LEU A 297 4.80 -1.31 -23.28
C LEU A 297 4.54 -1.03 -24.77
N TYR A 298 5.55 -1.16 -25.59
CA TYR A 298 5.44 -1.09 -27.05
C TYR A 298 5.67 -2.50 -27.62
N ALA A 299 4.58 -3.18 -27.95
CA ALA A 299 4.67 -4.55 -28.42
C ALA A 299 5.42 -4.67 -29.77
N GLU A 300 6.47 -5.45 -29.77
CA GLU A 300 7.20 -5.89 -30.95
C GLU A 300 6.57 -7.15 -31.54
N HIS A 301 6.13 -8.06 -30.66
CA HIS A 301 5.40 -9.26 -31.01
C HIS A 301 4.25 -9.51 -30.07
N VAL A 302 3.11 -9.96 -30.58
CA VAL A 302 1.97 -10.44 -29.79
C VAL A 302 1.31 -11.57 -30.53
N GLU A 303 1.14 -12.70 -29.89
CA GLU A 303 0.36 -13.81 -30.43
C GLU A 303 -0.63 -14.35 -29.37
N VAL A 304 -1.72 -14.94 -29.84
CA VAL A 304 -2.68 -15.61 -28.96
C VAL A 304 -2.11 -16.94 -28.53
N CYS A 305 -2.18 -17.24 -27.23
CA CYS A 305 -1.67 -18.48 -26.66
C CYS A 305 -2.70 -19.16 -25.77
N GLU A 306 -2.40 -20.39 -25.35
CA GLU A 306 -3.19 -21.10 -24.37
C GLU A 306 -2.99 -20.50 -22.97
N PRO A 307 -4.03 -20.53 -22.12
CA PRO A 307 -3.94 -20.13 -20.72
C PRO A 307 -2.80 -20.83 -19.99
N LEU A 308 -2.24 -20.16 -18.98
CA LEU A 308 -1.32 -20.80 -18.04
C LEU A 308 -2.07 -21.81 -17.18
N ALA A 309 -1.38 -22.85 -16.73
CA ALA A 309 -1.95 -23.86 -15.83
C ALA A 309 -2.36 -23.23 -14.47
N ASP A 310 -1.57 -22.26 -14.00
CA ASP A 310 -1.92 -21.39 -12.88
C ASP A 310 -2.06 -19.96 -13.41
N GLU A 311 -3.29 -19.46 -13.40
CA GLU A 311 -3.60 -18.14 -13.91
C GLU A 311 -3.32 -17.03 -12.88
N MET A 312 -3.18 -17.38 -11.60
CA MET A 312 -3.00 -16.43 -10.51
C MET A 312 -1.52 -16.09 -10.29
N VAL A 313 -1.28 -14.90 -9.79
CA VAL A 313 0.01 -14.46 -9.26
C VAL A 313 -0.07 -14.51 -7.74
N TYR A 314 0.93 -15.11 -7.13
CA TYR A 314 1.09 -15.19 -5.69
C TYR A 314 2.36 -14.43 -5.28
N PHE A 315 2.30 -13.81 -4.11
CA PHE A 315 3.43 -13.11 -3.50
C PHE A 315 3.78 -13.87 -2.21
N ASN A 316 4.61 -14.87 -2.37
CA ASN A 316 5.10 -15.70 -1.27
C ASN A 316 6.53 -15.29 -0.91
#